data_186ca07c80f6d2940c1bc4e8890b8dd5
#
_entry.id   186ca07c80f6d2940c1bc4e8890b8dd5
#
_cell.length_a   1.000
_cell.length_b   1.000
_cell.length_c   1.000
_cell.angle_alpha   90.00
_cell.angle_beta   90.00
_cell.angle_gamma   90.00
#
_symmetry.space_group_name_H-M   'P 1'
#
loop_
_entity.id
_entity.type
_entity.pdbx_description
1 polymer ?
#
loop_
_entity_poly.entity_id
_entity_poly.type
_entity_poly.pdbx_seq_one_letter_code
_entity_poly.pdbx_strand_id
1 'polypeptide(L)'
;MRMKKALIGLSLLCMIVPGIAKSADSVAENNRSNIVANWKFTKQHVKSGSIDKGNLIIEDTSKHGNDLELVTIGDPASPELKDMIQWSEEDYHDQEKVDSLEFANYENAPSGRYFKTKKGSPINSEEFDKGFTIEAVFKLPSDSKNAMGLFSRQGQAADLNKMEGEKKILSALTVSSDQKIHWTSHPSNLNYNVSNWSRSLNADEWYHLAVVNDGDTTTLTLNGVSDYGKSEKVIGIAAVKGKGWNIGASEWGNKFNALFKGNIQQIRIANKALTEKEWLVQDARDDEPFEGSNKALPFLTNKKNYNFLFVPDTQKYSSQNPEIFNSQMNWISNNTKKNNIIMNTFVGDIVDSDSEKQWQNSLGAISHLDKKEIPYLMAAGNHDYADGDPFLTHYGPQRFLNKKYYKGSSHSGYSSYAITKAGSYEYLILIVDMKNLHKDLEWSKKVLDQHKDKPTILVSHDIIFPKIKDDKTIAVESSNGRVIWDELVKDHNQVFMTVNGHYYGIAHRVKQNSAGNDVIQMLVNYQTNYRGGNGWLRLVEFDEKKNVLLFRTYSPFVDEMSKKEKSYIDYKFLTGENNSFKLDWDFKKRFNFKAEKSNSPGVSD
;
A
#
# COMPACT_ATOMS: atom_id res chain seq x y z
N MET A 1 7.01 69.29 -35.61
CA MET A 1 5.96 69.62 -34.64
C MET A 1 5.79 68.44 -33.72
N ARG A 2 6.39 68.50 -32.50
CA ARG A 2 6.42 67.42 -31.53
C ARG A 2 5.44 67.74 -30.42
N MET A 3 4.41 66.92 -30.23
CA MET A 3 3.49 67.01 -29.07
C MET A 3 4.06 66.16 -27.92
N LYS A 4 4.28 66.81 -26.74
CA LYS A 4 4.61 66.20 -25.47
C LYS A 4 3.33 65.64 -24.83
N LYS A 5 3.37 64.37 -24.43
CA LYS A 5 2.34 63.80 -23.52
C LYS A 5 2.80 63.95 -22.09
N ALA A 6 1.95 64.57 -21.29
CA ALA A 6 2.14 64.69 -19.84
C ALA A 6 1.69 63.39 -19.14
N LEU A 7 2.51 62.85 -18.23
CA LEU A 7 2.14 61.78 -17.31
C LEU A 7 1.54 62.43 -16.04
N ILE A 8 0.31 62.06 -15.72
CA ILE A 8 -0.35 62.36 -14.46
C ILE A 8 -0.12 61.15 -13.54
N GLY A 9 0.66 61.33 -12.52
CA GLY A 9 0.86 60.34 -11.47
C GLY A 9 -0.31 60.31 -10.50
N LEU A 10 -0.95 59.14 -10.36
CA LEU A 10 -1.94 58.87 -9.31
C LEU A 10 -1.25 58.19 -8.12
N SER A 11 -1.08 58.93 -7.03
CA SER A 11 -0.60 58.39 -5.77
C SER A 11 -1.74 57.63 -5.08
N LEU A 12 -1.64 56.31 -5.02
CA LEU A 12 -2.55 55.46 -4.21
C LEU A 12 -2.10 55.46 -2.77
N LEU A 13 -2.85 56.08 -1.90
CA LEU A 13 -2.65 56.10 -0.46
C LEU A 13 -3.14 54.74 0.11
N CYS A 14 -2.22 53.81 0.42
CA CYS A 14 -2.59 52.59 1.15
C CYS A 14 -2.88 52.96 2.63
N MET A 15 -4.16 52.93 2.98
CA MET A 15 -4.56 52.88 4.40
C MET A 15 -4.23 51.48 4.94
N ILE A 16 -3.25 51.41 5.83
CA ILE A 16 -2.96 50.22 6.64
C ILE A 16 -4.04 50.10 7.70
N VAL A 17 -4.87 49.07 7.60
CA VAL A 17 -5.85 48.68 8.62
C VAL A 17 -5.10 47.89 9.71
N PRO A 18 -5.00 48.36 10.97
CA PRO A 18 -4.28 47.61 12.03
C PRO A 18 -5.22 46.60 12.69
N GLY A 19 -5.55 45.54 11.98
CA GLY A 19 -6.46 44.51 12.52
C GLY A 19 -6.07 43.08 12.20
N ILE A 20 -5.16 42.85 11.23
CA ILE A 20 -4.86 41.51 10.72
C ILE A 20 -3.62 40.88 11.37
N ALA A 21 -2.74 41.68 12.01
CA ALA A 21 -1.54 41.17 12.65
C ALA A 21 -1.79 40.42 13.97
N LYS A 22 -2.90 40.70 14.69
CA LYS A 22 -3.21 40.02 15.97
C LYS A 22 -3.75 38.61 15.83
N SER A 23 -4.27 38.19 14.66
CA SER A 23 -4.79 36.84 14.48
C SER A 23 -3.70 35.79 14.14
N ALA A 24 -2.64 36.20 13.46
CA ALA A 24 -1.54 35.29 13.11
C ALA A 24 -0.66 34.96 14.33
N ASP A 25 -0.36 35.97 15.18
CA ASP A 25 0.43 35.78 16.40
C ASP A 25 -0.32 34.95 17.46
N SER A 26 -1.64 35.08 17.59
CA SER A 26 -2.44 34.31 18.54
C SER A 26 -2.62 32.84 18.11
N VAL A 27 -2.64 32.55 16.81
CA VAL A 27 -2.66 31.17 16.27
C VAL A 27 -1.29 30.53 16.47
N ALA A 28 -0.20 31.26 16.26
CA ALA A 28 1.16 30.77 16.48
C ALA A 28 1.47 30.52 17.97
N GLU A 29 0.96 31.35 18.89
CA GLU A 29 1.11 31.14 20.34
C GLU A 29 0.27 29.96 20.86
N ASN A 30 -0.98 29.81 20.41
CA ASN A 30 -1.81 28.66 20.77
C ASN A 30 -1.25 27.33 20.24
N ASN A 31 -0.57 27.33 19.07
CA ASN A 31 0.05 26.13 18.55
C ASN A 31 1.30 25.71 19.33
N ARG A 32 2.06 26.65 19.90
CA ARG A 32 3.22 26.34 20.75
C ARG A 32 2.82 25.64 22.06
N SER A 33 1.67 25.91 22.60
CA SER A 33 1.20 25.29 23.86
C SER A 33 0.83 23.81 23.71
N ASN A 34 0.53 23.33 22.49
CA ASN A 34 0.17 21.93 22.24
C ASN A 34 1.37 21.04 21.87
N ILE A 35 2.54 21.62 21.60
CA ILE A 35 3.77 20.85 21.33
C ILE A 35 4.35 20.42 22.68
N VAL A 36 4.20 19.15 23.03
CA VAL A 36 4.65 18.62 24.32
C VAL A 36 6.08 18.10 24.30
N ALA A 37 6.64 17.78 23.14
CA ALA A 37 8.05 17.47 22.96
C ALA A 37 8.52 17.86 21.56
N ASN A 38 9.77 18.34 21.46
CA ASN A 38 10.38 18.67 20.17
C ASN A 38 11.90 18.49 20.25
N TRP A 39 12.40 17.41 19.69
CA TRP A 39 13.81 17.06 19.70
C TRP A 39 14.42 17.24 18.31
N LYS A 40 15.37 18.18 18.22
CA LYS A 40 16.17 18.42 17.03
C LYS A 40 17.53 17.77 17.22
N PHE A 41 17.86 16.82 16.37
CA PHE A 41 19.13 16.08 16.41
C PHE A 41 20.22 16.85 15.66
N THR A 42 20.59 18.01 16.20
CA THR A 42 21.63 18.88 15.67
C THR A 42 22.62 19.26 16.77
N LYS A 43 23.86 19.59 16.41
CA LYS A 43 24.90 20.01 17.36
C LYS A 43 24.46 21.22 18.20
N GLN A 44 23.63 22.13 17.65
CA GLN A 44 23.14 23.31 18.34
C GLN A 44 22.15 23.01 19.48
N HIS A 45 21.49 21.85 19.45
CA HIS A 45 20.48 21.44 20.43
C HIS A 45 21.02 20.41 21.42
N VAL A 46 22.35 20.28 21.49
CA VAL A 46 23.01 19.53 22.57
C VAL A 46 22.94 20.35 23.85
N LYS A 47 22.23 19.81 24.84
CA LYS A 47 22.13 20.44 26.16
C LYS A 47 23.41 20.26 26.98
N SER A 48 23.98 19.06 26.92
CA SER A 48 25.22 18.68 27.62
C SER A 48 25.74 17.33 27.16
N GLY A 49 26.98 17.01 27.55
CA GLY A 49 27.64 15.73 27.27
C GLY A 49 28.18 15.65 25.86
N SER A 50 28.57 14.44 25.44
CA SER A 50 29.07 14.15 24.09
C SER A 50 28.81 12.69 23.71
N ILE A 51 28.84 12.40 22.41
CA ILE A 51 28.73 11.06 21.85
C ILE A 51 29.87 10.16 22.37
N ASP A 52 31.11 10.68 22.34
CA ASP A 52 32.32 9.93 22.73
C ASP A 52 32.27 9.45 24.19
N LYS A 53 31.72 10.31 25.08
CA LYS A 53 31.55 9.98 26.50
C LYS A 53 30.32 9.12 26.79
N GLY A 54 29.46 8.87 25.80
CA GLY A 54 28.22 8.11 25.95
C GLY A 54 27.18 8.77 26.87
N ASN A 55 27.24 10.09 27.05
CA ASN A 55 26.40 10.84 27.98
C ASN A 55 25.71 12.06 27.34
N LEU A 56 25.51 12.02 26.03
CA LEU A 56 24.88 13.10 25.27
C LEU A 56 23.44 13.33 25.76
N ILE A 57 23.08 14.59 25.94
CA ILE A 57 21.70 15.04 26.25
C ILE A 57 21.23 15.94 25.11
N ILE A 58 20.12 15.59 24.48
CA ILE A 58 19.42 16.43 23.49
C ILE A 58 18.34 17.21 24.20
N GLU A 59 18.31 18.53 23.96
CA GLU A 59 17.34 19.44 24.58
C GLU A 59 15.92 19.23 24.00
N ASP A 60 14.92 19.23 24.87
CA ASP A 60 13.52 19.41 24.47
C ASP A 60 13.25 20.90 24.18
N THR A 61 13.19 21.26 22.92
CA THR A 61 12.96 22.66 22.50
C THR A 61 11.51 23.13 22.67
N SER A 62 10.58 22.23 23.03
CA SER A 62 9.20 22.58 23.39
C SER A 62 9.11 23.31 24.75
N LYS A 63 10.17 23.24 25.57
CA LYS A 63 10.26 23.78 26.92
C LYS A 63 9.43 23.04 27.98
N HIS A 64 8.91 21.85 27.68
CA HIS A 64 8.19 21.02 28.67
C HIS A 64 9.11 20.10 29.47
N GLY A 65 10.43 20.13 29.24
CA GLY A 65 11.42 19.42 30.06
C GLY A 65 11.54 17.92 29.71
N ASN A 66 11.22 17.55 28.51
CA ASN A 66 11.29 16.16 28.01
C ASN A 66 12.64 15.87 27.32
N ASP A 67 13.76 16.31 27.93
CA ASP A 67 15.09 16.04 27.37
C ASP A 67 15.34 14.55 27.13
N LEU A 68 16.14 14.23 26.11
CA LEU A 68 16.59 12.88 25.80
C LEU A 68 17.98 12.63 26.34
N GLU A 69 18.19 11.45 26.91
CA GLU A 69 19.51 10.95 27.30
C GLU A 69 19.96 9.81 26.38
N LEU A 70 21.23 9.83 25.98
CA LEU A 70 21.85 8.74 25.22
C LEU A 70 21.99 7.52 26.12
N VAL A 71 21.60 6.36 25.60
CA VAL A 71 21.72 5.06 26.23
C VAL A 71 22.62 4.16 25.40
N THR A 72 23.52 3.45 26.05
CA THR A 72 24.36 2.42 25.45
C THR A 72 23.96 1.05 25.99
N ILE A 73 23.65 0.10 25.11
CA ILE A 73 23.45 -1.31 25.42
C ILE A 73 24.76 -2.03 25.09
N GLY A 74 25.34 -2.71 26.06
CA GLY A 74 26.65 -3.35 25.94
C GLY A 74 27.72 -2.64 26.78
N ASP A 75 28.99 -2.93 26.54
CA ASP A 75 30.12 -2.28 27.22
C ASP A 75 30.38 -0.89 26.62
N PRO A 76 30.12 0.21 27.35
CA PRO A 76 30.33 1.58 26.83
C PRO A 76 31.77 1.86 26.39
N ALA A 77 32.75 1.09 26.89
CA ALA A 77 34.15 1.24 26.53
C ALA A 77 34.53 0.54 25.22
N SER A 78 33.63 -0.27 24.66
CA SER A 78 33.86 -0.93 23.36
C SER A 78 34.06 0.11 22.25
N PRO A 79 35.19 0.04 21.50
CA PRO A 79 35.41 0.94 20.37
C PRO A 79 34.28 0.90 19.35
N GLU A 80 33.69 -0.26 19.09
CA GLU A 80 32.61 -0.46 18.11
C GLU A 80 31.34 0.33 18.47
N LEU A 81 31.05 0.53 19.79
CA LEU A 81 29.89 1.29 20.21
C LEU A 81 30.05 2.80 20.06
N LYS A 82 31.27 3.32 19.98
CA LYS A 82 31.51 4.75 19.80
C LYS A 82 31.05 5.25 18.43
N ASP A 83 31.20 4.42 17.40
CA ASP A 83 30.90 4.78 16.01
C ASP A 83 29.43 4.47 15.64
N MET A 84 28.62 3.91 16.56
CA MET A 84 27.21 3.59 16.29
C MET A 84 26.27 4.79 16.26
N ILE A 85 26.72 5.96 16.67
CA ILE A 85 26.04 7.25 16.52
C ILE A 85 27.06 8.30 16.18
N GLN A 86 26.79 9.09 15.13
CA GLN A 86 27.66 10.19 14.70
C GLN A 86 26.85 11.35 14.14
N TRP A 87 27.43 12.56 14.17
CA TRP A 87 26.85 13.70 13.50
C TRP A 87 27.01 13.60 12.00
N SER A 88 25.92 13.83 11.26
CA SER A 88 25.88 13.88 9.81
C SER A 88 25.56 15.31 9.35
N GLU A 89 26.15 15.75 8.24
CA GLU A 89 25.84 17.03 7.58
C GLU A 89 24.67 16.90 6.60
N GLU A 90 24.05 15.72 6.50
CA GLU A 90 22.88 15.48 5.66
C GLU A 90 21.61 15.98 6.35
N ASP A 91 20.74 16.65 5.60
CA ASP A 91 19.45 17.14 6.05
C ASP A 91 18.31 16.86 5.05
N TYR A 92 17.09 17.05 5.50
CA TYR A 92 15.88 16.80 4.70
C TYR A 92 15.77 17.69 3.45
N HIS A 93 16.29 18.91 3.48
CA HIS A 93 16.13 19.88 2.41
C HIS A 93 17.36 20.12 1.56
N ASP A 94 18.52 19.61 1.96
CA ASP A 94 19.84 19.84 1.32
C ASP A 94 20.17 21.34 1.09
N GLN A 95 19.44 22.23 1.74
CA GLN A 95 19.51 23.69 1.55
C GLN A 95 19.90 24.46 2.79
N GLU A 96 19.54 23.96 3.97
CA GLU A 96 19.75 24.68 5.23
C GLU A 96 21.05 24.29 5.94
N LYS A 97 21.75 23.25 5.49
CA LYS A 97 22.94 22.67 6.13
C LYS A 97 22.75 22.47 7.63
N VAL A 98 21.61 21.89 7.98
CA VAL A 98 21.26 21.55 9.35
C VAL A 98 21.77 20.14 9.63
N ASP A 99 22.52 19.95 10.70
CA ASP A 99 22.98 18.62 11.09
C ASP A 99 21.81 17.64 11.27
N SER A 100 22.11 16.35 11.09
CA SER A 100 21.28 15.24 11.59
C SER A 100 22.12 14.28 12.41
N LEU A 101 21.50 13.32 13.05
CA LEU A 101 22.20 12.27 13.78
C LEU A 101 22.08 10.96 13.01
N GLU A 102 23.19 10.40 12.60
CA GLU A 102 23.28 9.09 11.97
C GLU A 102 23.38 8.01 13.04
N PHE A 103 22.53 6.98 12.93
CA PHE A 103 22.54 5.77 13.69
C PHE A 103 23.12 4.65 12.82
N ALA A 104 24.30 4.14 13.20
CA ALA A 104 24.99 3.05 12.52
C ALA A 104 24.89 1.74 13.30
N ASN A 105 23.79 1.53 14.05
CA ASN A 105 23.60 0.31 14.83
C ASN A 105 23.62 -0.93 13.93
N TYR A 106 24.25 -2.01 14.43
CA TYR A 106 24.21 -3.28 13.74
C TYR A 106 22.83 -3.92 13.82
N GLU A 107 22.40 -4.51 12.73
CA GLU A 107 21.16 -5.26 12.69
C GLU A 107 21.22 -6.49 13.60
N ASN A 108 20.18 -6.68 14.42
CA ASN A 108 20.06 -7.79 15.37
C ASN A 108 21.22 -7.93 16.41
N ALA A 109 21.99 -6.86 16.61
CA ALA A 109 23.05 -6.89 17.60
C ALA A 109 22.51 -6.84 19.03
N PRO A 110 23.13 -7.55 19.98
CA PRO A 110 22.77 -7.45 21.40
C PRO A 110 23.23 -6.13 22.02
N SER A 111 23.92 -5.28 21.26
CA SER A 111 24.54 -4.03 21.69
C SER A 111 24.23 -2.91 20.69
N GLY A 112 24.21 -1.67 21.17
CA GLY A 112 23.95 -0.50 20.32
C GLY A 112 23.64 0.75 21.12
N ARG A 113 23.24 1.82 20.41
CA ARG A 113 22.94 3.12 21.01
C ARG A 113 21.58 3.64 20.55
N TYR A 114 20.86 4.28 21.48
CA TYR A 114 19.58 4.92 21.26
C TYR A 114 19.37 6.04 22.27
N PHE A 115 18.30 6.81 22.13
CA PHE A 115 17.92 7.81 23.13
C PHE A 115 16.66 7.40 23.87
N LYS A 116 16.51 7.91 25.10
CA LYS A 116 15.27 7.80 25.86
C LYS A 116 14.96 9.10 26.59
N THR A 117 13.68 9.32 26.90
CA THR A 117 13.26 10.39 27.81
C THR A 117 13.77 10.12 29.23
N LYS A 118 14.16 11.16 29.93
CA LYS A 118 14.60 11.06 31.32
C LYS A 118 13.48 10.53 32.22
N LYS A 119 13.85 9.85 33.29
CA LYS A 119 12.91 9.45 34.34
C LYS A 119 12.20 10.71 34.90
N GLY A 120 10.86 10.69 34.91
CA GLY A 120 10.06 11.81 35.40
C GLY A 120 9.75 12.90 34.36
N SER A 121 10.18 12.73 33.09
CA SER A 121 9.75 13.60 32.00
C SER A 121 8.21 13.61 31.92
N PRO A 122 7.55 14.79 31.83
CA PRO A 122 6.09 14.90 31.79
C PRO A 122 5.42 14.03 30.74
N ILE A 123 5.99 13.94 29.53
CA ILE A 123 5.46 13.15 28.42
C ILE A 123 5.35 11.65 28.73
N ASN A 124 6.08 11.15 29.72
CA ASN A 124 6.06 9.72 30.07
C ASN A 124 4.70 9.27 30.63
N SER A 125 3.93 10.18 31.20
CA SER A 125 2.59 9.93 31.73
C SER A 125 1.45 10.44 30.85
N GLU A 126 1.75 11.08 29.72
CA GLU A 126 0.74 11.61 28.80
C GLU A 126 0.03 10.47 28.06
N GLU A 127 -1.29 10.39 28.09
CA GLU A 127 -2.10 9.36 27.42
C GLU A 127 -2.78 9.86 26.14
N PHE A 128 -2.69 11.15 25.85
CA PHE A 128 -3.17 11.76 24.60
C PHE A 128 -4.66 11.55 24.31
N ASP A 129 -5.50 11.52 25.29
CA ASP A 129 -6.94 11.21 25.16
C ASP A 129 -7.73 12.19 24.27
N LYS A 130 -7.19 13.36 24.01
CA LYS A 130 -7.79 14.39 23.15
C LYS A 130 -7.23 14.39 21.73
N GLY A 131 -6.45 13.36 21.40
CA GLY A 131 -5.73 13.25 20.14
C GLY A 131 -4.26 13.63 20.27
N PHE A 132 -3.51 13.30 19.24
CA PHE A 132 -2.07 13.57 19.16
C PHE A 132 -1.58 13.75 17.74
N THR A 133 -0.40 14.32 17.61
CA THR A 133 0.39 14.29 16.39
C THR A 133 1.82 13.92 16.76
N ILE A 134 2.34 12.87 16.11
CA ILE A 134 3.75 12.45 16.21
C ILE A 134 4.36 12.62 14.83
N GLU A 135 5.42 13.44 14.75
CA GLU A 135 6.13 13.67 13.49
C GLU A 135 7.58 13.23 13.62
N ALA A 136 8.12 12.71 12.55
CA ALA A 136 9.53 12.34 12.42
C ALA A 136 10.08 12.76 11.05
N VAL A 137 11.26 13.34 11.05
CA VAL A 137 12.06 13.60 9.83
C VAL A 137 13.29 12.71 9.90
N PHE A 138 13.39 11.77 8.95
CA PHE A 138 14.39 10.71 8.98
C PHE A 138 14.76 10.25 7.56
N LYS A 139 15.92 9.58 7.45
CA LYS A 139 16.40 8.94 6.21
C LYS A 139 16.69 7.48 6.49
N LEU A 140 16.32 6.60 5.56
CA LEU A 140 16.68 5.17 5.62
C LEU A 140 18.05 4.93 4.97
N PRO A 141 18.82 3.94 5.43
CA PRO A 141 20.06 3.56 4.81
C PRO A 141 19.84 2.72 3.54
N SER A 142 20.85 2.68 2.66
CA SER A 142 20.81 1.91 1.41
C SER A 142 20.78 0.38 1.60
N ASP A 143 21.19 -0.10 2.76
CA ASP A 143 21.47 -1.52 3.00
C ASP A 143 20.61 -2.19 4.08
N SER A 144 19.53 -1.54 4.53
CA SER A 144 18.64 -2.10 5.54
C SER A 144 17.86 -3.31 5.03
N LYS A 145 17.95 -4.43 5.76
CA LYS A 145 17.22 -5.69 5.45
C LYS A 145 16.40 -6.21 6.60
N ASN A 146 16.48 -5.60 7.78
CA ASN A 146 15.81 -6.06 8.99
C ASN A 146 14.86 -5.00 9.55
N ALA A 147 13.92 -5.44 10.39
CA ALA A 147 13.02 -4.52 11.07
C ALA A 147 13.80 -3.62 12.06
N MET A 148 13.48 -2.31 12.07
CA MET A 148 14.14 -1.30 12.88
C MET A 148 13.12 -0.49 13.68
N GLY A 149 13.48 -0.08 14.89
CA GLY A 149 12.66 0.78 15.74
C GLY A 149 13.06 2.25 15.59
N LEU A 150 12.26 3.07 14.92
CA LEU A 150 12.50 4.51 14.82
C LEU A 150 12.13 5.22 16.13
N PHE A 151 10.98 4.86 16.71
CA PHE A 151 10.41 5.52 17.88
C PHE A 151 9.47 4.55 18.60
N SER A 152 9.49 4.52 19.94
CA SER A 152 8.59 3.65 20.69
C SER A 152 8.29 4.15 22.09
N ARG A 153 7.12 3.78 22.63
CA ARG A 153 6.79 3.94 24.04
C ARG A 153 7.14 2.68 24.80
N GLN A 154 7.86 2.81 25.89
CA GLN A 154 8.28 1.68 26.74
C GLN A 154 7.08 1.06 27.48
N GLY A 155 7.20 -0.23 27.75
CA GLY A 155 6.17 -1.04 28.40
C GLY A 155 5.42 -1.92 27.44
N GLN A 156 4.57 -2.77 28.00
CA GLN A 156 3.76 -3.74 27.24
C GLN A 156 2.34 -3.81 27.80
N ALA A 157 1.39 -4.33 27.02
CA ALA A 157 -0.02 -4.41 27.41
C ALA A 157 -0.24 -5.18 28.73
N ALA A 158 0.55 -6.20 29.02
CA ALA A 158 0.51 -6.91 30.30
C ALA A 158 0.81 -6.02 31.53
N ASP A 159 1.66 -5.00 31.37
CA ASP A 159 1.99 -4.05 32.44
C ASP A 159 0.79 -3.14 32.82
N LEU A 160 -0.25 -3.10 32.00
CA LEU A 160 -1.49 -2.36 32.26
C LEU A 160 -2.53 -3.17 33.06
N ASN A 161 -2.24 -4.41 33.45
CA ASN A 161 -3.17 -5.37 34.06
C ASN A 161 -4.44 -5.63 33.22
N LYS A 162 -4.39 -5.35 31.94
CA LYS A 162 -5.52 -5.49 31.01
C LYS A 162 -5.55 -6.84 30.29
N MET A 163 -4.37 -7.48 30.15
CA MET A 163 -4.23 -8.78 29.45
C MET A 163 -3.06 -9.58 30.04
N GLU A 164 -3.32 -10.60 30.82
CA GLU A 164 -2.29 -11.50 31.37
C GLU A 164 -1.48 -12.16 30.24
N GLY A 165 -0.16 -12.06 30.32
CA GLY A 165 0.78 -12.72 29.39
C GLY A 165 1.01 -12.01 28.04
N GLU A 166 0.31 -10.93 27.75
CA GLU A 166 0.45 -10.22 26.47
C GLU A 166 1.71 -9.34 26.41
N LYS A 167 2.64 -9.70 25.53
CA LYS A 167 3.90 -8.97 25.30
C LYS A 167 3.79 -7.86 24.26
N LYS A 168 2.57 -7.44 23.90
CA LYS A 168 2.36 -6.39 22.89
C LYS A 168 2.88 -5.05 23.37
N ILE A 169 3.58 -4.38 22.48
CA ILE A 169 4.15 -3.04 22.69
C ILE A 169 3.04 -2.00 22.89
N LEU A 170 3.29 -0.96 23.70
CA LEU A 170 2.31 0.12 23.91
C LEU A 170 2.17 1.03 22.70
N SER A 171 3.27 1.44 22.11
CA SER A 171 3.29 2.06 20.78
C SER A 171 4.67 2.00 20.17
N ALA A 172 4.73 1.88 18.86
CA ALA A 172 5.97 1.98 18.11
C ALA A 172 5.74 2.44 16.67
N LEU A 173 6.68 3.22 16.20
CA LEU A 173 6.99 3.42 14.80
C LEU A 173 8.18 2.54 14.45
N THR A 174 7.98 1.56 13.61
CA THR A 174 9.02 0.67 13.14
C THR A 174 9.12 0.70 11.62
N VAL A 175 10.29 0.40 11.10
CA VAL A 175 10.50 0.11 9.68
C VAL A 175 10.58 -1.40 9.55
N SER A 176 9.77 -1.99 8.69
CA SER A 176 9.77 -3.43 8.45
C SER A 176 10.90 -3.84 7.47
N SER A 177 11.17 -5.13 7.36
CA SER A 177 12.18 -5.68 6.44
C SER A 177 11.88 -5.43 4.95
N ASP A 178 10.62 -5.15 4.60
CA ASP A 178 10.18 -4.73 3.28
C ASP A 178 10.05 -3.19 3.15
N GLN A 179 10.73 -2.47 4.05
CA GLN A 179 10.87 -1.01 4.07
C GLN A 179 9.54 -0.25 4.14
N LYS A 180 8.57 -0.72 4.93
CA LYS A 180 7.35 0.00 5.25
C LYS A 180 7.38 0.53 6.65
N ILE A 181 6.81 1.71 6.86
CA ILE A 181 6.51 2.19 8.20
C ILE A 181 5.32 1.41 8.75
N HIS A 182 5.49 0.90 9.95
CA HIS A 182 4.45 0.30 10.75
C HIS A 182 4.25 1.12 12.02
N TRP A 183 3.11 1.78 12.13
CA TRP A 183 2.64 2.36 13.38
C TRP A 183 1.77 1.33 14.10
N THR A 184 2.08 1.04 15.33
CA THR A 184 1.21 0.26 16.21
C THR A 184 1.03 1.01 17.52
N SER A 185 -0.18 0.98 18.09
CA SER A 185 -0.47 1.55 19.39
C SER A 185 -1.47 0.71 20.17
N HIS A 186 -1.37 0.76 21.50
CA HIS A 186 -2.38 0.26 22.42
C HIS A 186 -3.19 1.45 22.93
N PRO A 187 -4.41 1.67 22.40
CA PRO A 187 -5.25 2.79 22.80
C PRO A 187 -5.76 2.65 24.23
N SER A 188 -6.10 3.76 24.87
CA SER A 188 -6.69 3.75 26.24
C SER A 188 -8.10 3.13 26.27
N ASN A 189 -8.83 3.16 25.18
CA ASN A 189 -10.21 2.66 25.08
C ASN A 189 -10.36 1.23 24.55
N LEU A 190 -9.29 0.60 24.08
CA LEU A 190 -9.31 -0.77 23.52
C LEU A 190 -8.44 -1.73 24.33
N ASN A 191 -8.71 -3.04 24.22
CA ASN A 191 -7.93 -4.10 24.87
C ASN A 191 -6.97 -4.81 23.88
N TYR A 192 -6.73 -4.23 22.72
CA TYR A 192 -5.85 -4.75 21.70
C TYR A 192 -5.15 -3.62 20.96
N ASN A 193 -4.06 -3.96 20.28
CA ASN A 193 -3.32 -2.99 19.49
C ASN A 193 -4.00 -2.71 18.15
N VAL A 194 -3.95 -1.46 17.73
CA VAL A 194 -4.30 -1.03 16.38
C VAL A 194 -3.04 -0.73 15.58
N SER A 195 -3.11 -0.90 14.28
CA SER A 195 -1.95 -0.76 13.40
C SER A 195 -2.30 -0.03 12.12
N ASN A 196 -1.36 0.82 11.66
CA ASN A 196 -1.39 1.47 10.35
C ASN A 196 -0.06 1.18 9.63
N TRP A 197 -0.13 0.99 8.32
CA TRP A 197 1.02 0.71 7.49
C TRP A 197 1.15 1.76 6.39
N SER A 198 2.38 2.15 6.07
CA SER A 198 2.66 2.98 4.90
C SER A 198 2.91 2.14 3.65
N ARG A 199 3.03 2.82 2.51
CA ARG A 199 3.69 2.27 1.32
C ARG A 199 5.15 1.92 1.63
N SER A 200 5.80 1.15 0.74
CA SER A 200 7.24 0.92 0.83
C SER A 200 8.02 2.21 0.59
N LEU A 201 9.10 2.38 1.33
CA LEU A 201 10.02 3.49 1.27
C LEU A 201 11.21 3.11 0.37
N ASN A 202 11.80 4.11 -0.24
CA ASN A 202 13.07 3.93 -0.94
C ASN A 202 14.24 4.09 0.04
N ALA A 203 15.32 3.39 -0.24
CA ALA A 203 16.57 3.59 0.49
C ALA A 203 17.22 4.92 0.10
N ASP A 204 18.06 5.46 0.97
CA ASP A 204 18.78 6.72 0.81
C ASP A 204 17.92 7.97 0.60
N GLU A 205 16.62 7.90 0.87
CA GLU A 205 15.71 9.04 0.79
C GLU A 205 15.28 9.56 2.17
N TRP A 206 15.07 10.86 2.23
CA TRP A 206 14.52 11.54 3.39
C TRP A 206 13.00 11.51 3.40
N TYR A 207 12.43 11.33 4.57
CA TYR A 207 10.98 11.26 4.77
C TYR A 207 10.53 12.18 5.91
N HIS A 208 9.42 12.84 5.69
CA HIS A 208 8.59 13.42 6.75
C HIS A 208 7.40 12.50 6.99
N LEU A 209 7.27 12.05 8.22
CA LEU A 209 6.17 11.22 8.68
C LEU A 209 5.34 11.99 9.69
N ALA A 210 4.01 11.92 9.59
CA ALA A 210 3.07 12.38 10.60
C ALA A 210 2.07 11.27 10.94
N VAL A 211 1.99 10.90 12.21
CA VAL A 211 0.91 10.06 12.76
C VAL A 211 -0.02 10.98 13.53
N VAL A 212 -1.24 11.13 13.03
CA VAL A 212 -2.25 12.03 13.59
C VAL A 212 -3.43 11.22 14.10
N ASN A 213 -3.78 11.40 15.37
CA ASN A 213 -5.01 10.89 15.97
C ASN A 213 -5.88 12.07 16.40
N ASP A 214 -7.12 12.12 15.94
CA ASP A 214 -8.08 13.19 16.23
C ASP A 214 -9.04 12.88 17.42
N GLY A 215 -8.75 11.80 18.15
CA GLY A 215 -9.59 11.29 19.23
C GLY A 215 -10.67 10.30 18.74
N ASP A 216 -10.70 10.01 17.44
CA ASP A 216 -11.60 9.06 16.82
C ASP A 216 -10.86 8.12 15.86
N THR A 217 -10.02 8.64 14.99
CA THR A 217 -9.26 7.89 13.99
C THR A 217 -7.78 8.23 14.03
N THR A 218 -6.94 7.28 13.58
CA THR A 218 -5.50 7.51 13.40
C THR A 218 -5.16 7.48 11.92
N THR A 219 -4.49 8.52 11.45
CA THR A 219 -3.98 8.64 10.09
C THR A 219 -2.46 8.63 10.11
N LEU A 220 -1.85 7.86 9.22
CA LEU A 220 -0.41 7.87 8.96
C LEU A 220 -0.17 8.57 7.63
N THR A 221 0.64 9.62 7.64
CA THR A 221 0.96 10.43 6.46
C THR A 221 2.47 10.44 6.24
N LEU A 222 2.89 10.11 5.03
CA LEU A 222 4.29 10.07 4.64
C LEU A 222 4.52 11.01 3.46
N ASN A 223 5.40 12.01 3.62
CA ASN A 223 5.65 13.08 2.64
C ASN A 223 4.36 13.72 2.10
N GLY A 224 3.44 14.07 3.02
CA GLY A 224 2.16 14.69 2.67
C GLY A 224 1.08 13.74 2.12
N VAL A 225 1.37 12.43 2.02
CA VAL A 225 0.44 11.42 1.50
C VAL A 225 -0.07 10.56 2.64
N SER A 226 -1.36 10.59 2.86
CA SER A 226 -2.00 9.84 3.94
C SER A 226 -2.36 8.43 3.53
N ASP A 227 -1.95 7.46 4.35
CA ASP A 227 -2.49 6.11 4.35
C ASP A 227 -3.78 6.11 5.18
N TYR A 228 -4.89 5.86 4.53
CA TYR A 228 -6.21 5.96 5.12
C TYR A 228 -6.62 4.61 5.71
N GLY A 229 -6.84 4.57 7.02
CA GLY A 229 -7.50 3.47 7.70
C GLY A 229 -8.60 4.04 8.58
N LYS A 230 -9.87 4.00 8.17
CA LYS A 230 -10.97 4.12 9.10
C LYS A 230 -11.12 2.81 9.84
N SER A 231 -10.48 2.72 10.97
CA SER A 231 -10.71 1.65 11.93
C SER A 231 -11.70 2.10 13.01
N GLU A 232 -11.94 1.24 13.97
CA GLU A 232 -12.67 1.54 15.20
C GLU A 232 -12.16 2.82 15.86
N LYS A 233 -13.01 3.42 16.69
CA LYS A 233 -12.65 4.58 17.49
C LYS A 233 -11.41 4.30 18.33
N VAL A 234 -10.35 5.07 18.10
CA VAL A 234 -9.03 4.95 18.73
C VAL A 234 -8.79 6.19 19.57
N ILE A 235 -8.68 6.03 20.89
CA ILE A 235 -8.41 7.13 21.83
C ILE A 235 -7.03 6.96 22.45
N GLY A 236 -6.16 7.93 22.21
CA GLY A 236 -4.89 8.09 22.89
C GLY A 236 -3.91 6.91 22.74
N ILE A 237 -2.96 6.86 23.64
CA ILE A 237 -1.92 5.84 23.74
C ILE A 237 -1.74 5.50 25.23
N ALA A 238 -1.97 4.26 25.62
CA ALA A 238 -1.82 3.83 27.00
C ALA A 238 -0.41 4.10 27.55
N ALA A 239 -0.33 4.46 28.82
CA ALA A 239 0.92 4.74 29.53
C ALA A 239 1.15 3.77 30.69
N VAL A 240 2.41 3.34 30.87
CA VAL A 240 2.83 2.55 32.03
C VAL A 240 3.66 3.42 32.96
N LYS A 241 3.29 3.47 34.23
CA LYS A 241 3.98 4.29 35.24
C LYS A 241 5.49 3.99 35.29
N GLY A 242 6.28 5.03 35.18
CA GLY A 242 7.75 4.96 35.27
C GLY A 242 8.44 4.50 33.99
N LYS A 243 7.70 4.24 32.92
CA LYS A 243 8.22 3.97 31.58
C LYS A 243 8.19 5.25 30.74
N GLY A 244 9.10 5.36 29.77
CA GLY A 244 9.26 6.55 28.93
C GLY A 244 9.17 6.24 27.43
N TRP A 245 9.83 7.08 26.66
CA TRP A 245 9.90 6.97 25.21
C TRP A 245 11.32 6.68 24.76
N ASN A 246 11.48 5.87 23.71
CA ASN A 246 12.75 5.58 23.05
C ASN A 246 12.76 6.16 21.66
N ILE A 247 13.91 6.69 21.25
CA ILE A 247 14.19 7.13 19.88
C ILE A 247 15.38 6.33 19.35
N GLY A 248 15.21 5.74 18.17
CA GLY A 248 16.21 4.84 17.59
C GLY A 248 16.17 3.41 18.15
N ALA A 249 15.09 3.03 18.83
CA ALA A 249 14.86 1.68 19.33
C ALA A 249 13.39 1.34 19.53
N SER A 250 13.05 0.05 19.45
CA SER A 250 11.79 -0.49 19.92
C SER A 250 12.01 -1.62 20.94
N GLU A 251 10.99 -1.85 21.79
CA GLU A 251 10.97 -2.93 22.76
C GLU A 251 9.91 -3.96 22.41
N TRP A 252 10.22 -5.24 22.68
CA TRP A 252 9.25 -6.32 22.68
C TRP A 252 9.40 -7.13 23.97
N GLY A 253 8.29 -7.27 24.70
CA GLY A 253 8.33 -7.96 25.99
C GLY A 253 9.29 -7.30 26.99
N ASN A 254 9.34 -5.97 27.05
CA ASN A 254 10.27 -5.17 27.86
C ASN A 254 11.77 -5.43 27.54
N LYS A 255 12.08 -5.90 26.32
CA LYS A 255 13.45 -6.08 25.82
C LYS A 255 13.64 -5.31 24.52
N PHE A 256 14.79 -4.68 24.36
CA PHE A 256 15.18 -4.07 23.08
C PHE A 256 15.45 -5.17 22.06
N ASN A 257 14.85 -5.04 20.88
CA ASN A 257 14.96 -6.03 19.82
C ASN A 257 15.15 -5.44 18.43
N ALA A 258 14.97 -4.15 18.27
CA ALA A 258 15.10 -3.47 17.00
C ALA A 258 15.70 -2.08 17.22
N LEU A 259 16.98 -1.93 16.88
CA LEU A 259 17.69 -0.67 16.89
C LEU A 259 17.60 -0.04 15.50
N PHE A 260 17.52 1.30 15.46
CA PHE A 260 17.44 2.05 14.22
C PHE A 260 18.81 2.15 13.54
N LYS A 261 18.80 2.10 12.21
CA LYS A 261 19.91 2.43 11.34
C LYS A 261 19.42 3.47 10.32
N GLY A 262 20.18 4.54 10.12
CA GLY A 262 19.81 5.67 9.27
C GLY A 262 19.93 7.01 9.98
N ASN A 263 19.43 8.08 9.39
CA ASN A 263 19.51 9.42 9.94
C ASN A 263 18.19 9.85 10.57
N ILE A 264 18.26 10.54 11.70
CA ILE A 264 17.11 11.24 12.31
C ILE A 264 17.50 12.71 12.45
N GLN A 265 16.65 13.60 11.90
CA GLN A 265 16.86 15.05 12.01
C GLN A 265 15.99 15.64 13.11
N GLN A 266 14.73 15.24 13.21
CA GLN A 266 13.79 15.81 14.17
C GLN A 266 12.66 14.84 14.51
N ILE A 267 12.23 14.85 15.77
CA ILE A 267 10.98 14.24 16.22
C ILE A 267 10.20 15.26 17.03
N ARG A 268 8.91 15.40 16.74
CA ARG A 268 8.01 16.33 17.42
C ARG A 268 6.73 15.60 17.84
N ILE A 269 6.23 15.91 19.04
CA ILE A 269 4.98 15.35 19.56
C ILE A 269 4.09 16.51 20.03
N ALA A 270 2.84 16.50 19.58
CA ALA A 270 1.78 17.36 20.05
C ALA A 270 0.68 16.53 20.73
N ASN A 271 0.04 17.10 21.76
CA ASN A 271 -1.13 16.49 22.41
C ASN A 271 -2.46 16.93 21.77
N LYS A 272 -2.44 17.13 20.47
CA LYS A 272 -3.54 17.56 19.63
C LYS A 272 -3.34 17.03 18.21
N ALA A 273 -4.42 16.75 17.50
CA ALA A 273 -4.39 16.58 16.05
C ALA A 273 -4.00 17.91 15.39
N LEU A 274 -2.80 17.97 14.81
CA LEU A 274 -2.34 19.13 14.04
C LEU A 274 -2.84 19.01 12.59
N THR A 275 -3.16 20.13 11.97
CA THR A 275 -3.44 20.21 10.55
C THR A 275 -2.14 20.21 9.74
N GLU A 276 -2.19 19.86 8.47
CA GLU A 276 -1.01 19.84 7.58
C GLU A 276 -0.25 21.17 7.54
N LYS A 277 -0.95 22.30 7.70
CA LYS A 277 -0.34 23.64 7.78
C LYS A 277 0.45 23.89 9.06
N GLU A 278 0.26 23.04 10.07
CA GLU A 278 0.95 23.11 11.37
C GLU A 278 2.11 22.11 11.44
N TRP A 279 2.28 21.24 10.42
CA TRP A 279 3.34 20.22 10.40
C TRP A 279 4.73 20.82 10.22
N LEU A 280 5.76 20.03 10.59
CA LEU A 280 7.17 20.37 10.42
C LEU A 280 7.53 20.62 8.96
N VAL A 281 6.98 19.84 8.06
CA VAL A 281 7.16 19.95 6.62
C VAL A 281 5.79 20.14 5.99
N GLN A 282 5.62 21.25 5.28
CA GLN A 282 4.35 21.62 4.67
C GLN A 282 4.32 21.32 3.17
N ASP A 283 5.49 21.23 2.54
CA ASP A 283 5.63 20.91 1.14
C ASP A 283 5.90 19.41 0.97
N ALA A 284 4.91 18.71 0.43
CA ALA A 284 5.07 17.31 0.10
C ALA A 284 6.13 17.12 -1.00
N ARG A 285 7.04 16.14 -0.84
CA ARG A 285 7.93 15.71 -1.91
C ARG A 285 7.24 14.71 -2.81
N ASP A 286 7.59 14.76 -4.10
CA ASP A 286 7.10 13.82 -5.12
C ASP A 286 7.82 12.46 -5.02
N ASP A 287 7.41 11.62 -4.06
CA ASP A 287 7.85 10.23 -3.97
C ASP A 287 6.86 9.30 -4.68
N GLU A 288 6.27 9.73 -5.78
CA GLU A 288 5.20 8.98 -6.42
C GLU A 288 5.69 7.69 -7.05
N PRO A 289 5.21 6.53 -6.59
CA PRO A 289 5.53 5.26 -7.23
C PRO A 289 4.82 5.08 -8.58
N PHE A 290 3.85 5.94 -8.92
CA PHE A 290 3.07 5.85 -10.15
C PHE A 290 2.85 7.21 -10.80
N GLU A 291 3.07 7.24 -12.09
CA GLU A 291 2.56 8.32 -12.92
C GLU A 291 1.06 8.17 -13.12
N GLY A 292 0.34 9.29 -13.19
CA GLY A 292 -1.09 9.26 -13.34
C GLY A 292 -1.71 10.47 -14.02
N SER A 293 -3.02 10.40 -14.23
CA SER A 293 -3.80 11.45 -14.85
C SER A 293 -5.20 11.54 -14.28
N ASN A 294 -5.67 12.77 -14.06
CA ASN A 294 -7.04 13.06 -13.69
C ASN A 294 -7.91 13.49 -14.91
N LYS A 295 -7.37 13.42 -16.12
CA LYS A 295 -8.15 13.64 -17.35
C LYS A 295 -9.12 12.49 -17.56
N ALA A 296 -10.35 12.80 -17.98
CA ALA A 296 -11.32 11.79 -18.33
C ALA A 296 -10.86 11.03 -19.58
N LEU A 297 -10.77 9.71 -19.48
CA LEU A 297 -10.54 8.82 -20.61
C LEU A 297 -11.82 7.99 -20.87
N PRO A 298 -12.17 7.73 -22.12
CA PRO A 298 -13.31 6.87 -22.42
C PRO A 298 -12.97 5.42 -22.04
N PHE A 299 -13.92 4.73 -21.40
CA PHE A 299 -13.80 3.29 -21.12
C PHE A 299 -14.06 2.41 -22.35
N LEU A 300 -14.71 2.97 -23.35
CA LEU A 300 -14.88 2.39 -24.68
C LEU A 300 -14.49 3.42 -25.74
N THR A 301 -13.55 3.09 -26.60
CA THR A 301 -13.18 3.91 -27.76
C THR A 301 -14.18 3.77 -28.89
N ASN A 302 -14.99 2.71 -28.87
CA ASN A 302 -16.11 2.49 -29.80
C ASN A 302 -17.22 1.69 -29.07
N LYS A 303 -18.49 2.00 -29.36
CA LYS A 303 -19.66 1.32 -28.76
C LYS A 303 -19.77 -0.18 -29.07
N LYS A 304 -19.06 -0.69 -30.08
CA LYS A 304 -19.02 -2.10 -30.43
C LYS A 304 -17.93 -2.87 -29.67
N ASN A 305 -17.02 -2.17 -29.04
CA ASN A 305 -15.97 -2.74 -28.21
C ASN A 305 -16.56 -3.25 -26.89
N TYR A 306 -15.78 -4.04 -26.18
CA TYR A 306 -16.17 -4.59 -24.88
C TYR A 306 -14.96 -4.65 -23.95
N ASN A 307 -15.22 -4.76 -22.65
CA ASN A 307 -14.20 -4.81 -21.61
C ASN A 307 -14.26 -6.13 -20.82
N PHE A 308 -13.11 -6.66 -20.46
CA PHE A 308 -12.92 -7.50 -19.29
C PHE A 308 -12.32 -6.66 -18.17
N LEU A 309 -12.81 -6.86 -16.96
CA LEU A 309 -12.35 -6.13 -15.79
C LEU A 309 -11.73 -7.10 -14.78
N PHE A 310 -10.53 -6.75 -14.30
CA PHE A 310 -9.84 -7.48 -13.24
C PHE A 310 -9.80 -6.62 -11.98
N VAL A 311 -10.24 -7.22 -10.88
CA VAL A 311 -10.22 -6.62 -9.55
C VAL A 311 -8.96 -7.13 -8.86
N PRO A 312 -7.99 -6.25 -8.57
CA PRO A 312 -6.79 -6.59 -7.81
C PRO A 312 -7.10 -7.05 -6.39
N ASP A 313 -6.08 -7.49 -5.66
CA ASP A 313 -6.14 -7.92 -4.27
C ASP A 313 -6.88 -6.88 -3.40
N THR A 314 -8.01 -7.29 -2.79
CA THR A 314 -8.90 -6.39 -2.03
C THR A 314 -8.72 -6.51 -0.52
N GLN A 315 -7.78 -7.34 -0.06
CA GLN A 315 -7.58 -7.66 1.35
C GLN A 315 -7.44 -6.42 2.25
N LYS A 316 -6.71 -5.40 1.82
CA LYS A 316 -6.56 -4.17 2.59
C LYS A 316 -7.84 -3.34 2.64
N TYR A 317 -8.68 -3.44 1.63
CA TYR A 317 -10.00 -2.81 1.68
C TYR A 317 -10.93 -3.56 2.63
N SER A 318 -10.95 -4.88 2.60
CA SER A 318 -11.76 -5.68 3.52
C SER A 318 -11.37 -5.48 4.98
N SER A 319 -10.06 -5.29 5.26
CA SER A 319 -9.55 -5.10 6.62
C SER A 319 -9.63 -3.65 7.12
N GLN A 320 -9.32 -2.66 6.28
CA GLN A 320 -9.05 -1.30 6.72
C GLN A 320 -9.86 -0.21 6.00
N ASN A 321 -10.22 -0.41 4.71
CA ASN A 321 -10.82 0.62 3.86
C ASN A 321 -12.07 0.10 3.12
N PRO A 322 -13.10 -0.38 3.83
CA PRO A 322 -14.28 -0.98 3.19
C PRO A 322 -15.05 0.00 2.29
N GLU A 323 -14.93 1.30 2.50
CA GLU A 323 -15.50 2.33 1.64
C GLU A 323 -14.89 2.31 0.24
N ILE A 324 -13.59 2.00 0.11
CA ILE A 324 -12.93 1.86 -1.20
C ILE A 324 -13.48 0.65 -1.94
N PHE A 325 -13.62 -0.49 -1.25
CA PHE A 325 -14.21 -1.69 -1.83
C PHE A 325 -15.66 -1.44 -2.28
N ASN A 326 -16.46 -0.79 -1.42
CA ASN A 326 -17.83 -0.40 -1.77
C ASN A 326 -17.89 0.53 -3.00
N SER A 327 -16.99 1.53 -3.09
CA SER A 327 -16.92 2.42 -4.26
C SER A 327 -16.60 1.64 -5.54
N GLN A 328 -15.61 0.72 -5.51
CA GLN A 328 -15.29 -0.13 -6.65
C GLN A 328 -16.50 -0.94 -7.12
N MET A 329 -17.14 -1.68 -6.20
CA MET A 329 -18.26 -2.56 -6.53
C MET A 329 -19.51 -1.80 -6.96
N ASN A 330 -19.79 -0.67 -6.32
CA ASN A 330 -20.86 0.24 -6.72
C ASN A 330 -20.63 0.78 -8.13
N TRP A 331 -19.40 1.23 -8.43
CA TRP A 331 -19.07 1.71 -9.79
C TRP A 331 -19.24 0.61 -10.84
N ILE A 332 -18.70 -0.59 -10.59
CA ILE A 332 -18.85 -1.74 -11.49
C ILE A 332 -20.33 -1.99 -11.76
N SER A 333 -21.14 -2.10 -10.69
CA SER A 333 -22.56 -2.43 -10.80
C SER A 333 -23.36 -1.38 -11.60
N ASN A 334 -22.97 -0.11 -11.50
CA ASN A 334 -23.65 0.99 -12.20
C ASN A 334 -23.15 1.21 -13.63
N ASN A 335 -21.93 0.75 -13.95
CA ASN A 335 -21.27 1.08 -15.22
C ASN A 335 -21.05 -0.12 -16.13
N THR A 336 -21.30 -1.34 -15.69
CA THR A 336 -21.09 -2.59 -16.49
C THR A 336 -21.80 -2.49 -17.85
N LYS A 337 -23.08 -2.15 -17.87
CA LYS A 337 -23.85 -2.05 -19.12
C LYS A 337 -23.34 -0.92 -20.01
N LYS A 338 -23.06 0.26 -19.44
CA LYS A 338 -22.60 1.45 -20.17
C LYS A 338 -21.24 1.23 -20.83
N ASN A 339 -20.34 0.53 -20.13
CA ASN A 339 -18.97 0.29 -20.56
C ASN A 339 -18.78 -1.11 -21.16
N ASN A 340 -19.88 -1.81 -21.42
CA ASN A 340 -19.89 -3.16 -22.01
C ASN A 340 -18.87 -4.07 -21.32
N ILE A 341 -18.91 -4.14 -19.97
CA ILE A 341 -18.05 -5.03 -19.17
C ILE A 341 -18.69 -6.40 -19.18
N ILE A 342 -17.98 -7.37 -19.73
CA ILE A 342 -18.50 -8.72 -19.97
C ILE A 342 -18.36 -9.61 -18.74
N MET A 343 -17.22 -9.51 -18.07
CA MET A 343 -16.89 -10.29 -16.87
C MET A 343 -15.99 -9.48 -15.95
N ASN A 344 -16.23 -9.59 -14.65
CA ASN A 344 -15.40 -9.04 -13.61
C ASN A 344 -14.69 -10.20 -12.90
N THR A 345 -13.37 -10.23 -12.89
CA THR A 345 -12.61 -11.34 -12.31
C THR A 345 -11.71 -10.84 -11.20
N PHE A 346 -11.85 -11.41 -10.02
CA PHE A 346 -11.02 -11.12 -8.85
C PHE A 346 -9.81 -12.04 -8.87
N VAL A 347 -8.64 -11.48 -8.60
CA VAL A 347 -7.39 -12.24 -8.71
C VAL A 347 -6.96 -12.94 -7.42
N GLY A 348 -7.75 -12.84 -6.34
CA GLY A 348 -7.51 -13.46 -5.03
C GLY A 348 -7.23 -12.44 -3.94
N ASP A 349 -6.93 -12.93 -2.73
CA ASP A 349 -6.71 -12.12 -1.52
C ASP A 349 -7.87 -11.16 -1.26
N ILE A 350 -9.05 -11.73 -1.06
CA ILE A 350 -10.29 -10.98 -0.81
C ILE A 350 -10.29 -10.38 0.59
N VAL A 351 -9.74 -11.11 1.56
CA VAL A 351 -9.55 -10.69 2.96
C VAL A 351 -8.06 -10.70 3.34
N ASP A 352 -7.68 -9.93 4.36
CA ASP A 352 -6.30 -9.86 4.87
C ASP A 352 -6.03 -10.95 5.93
N SER A 353 -7.08 -11.40 6.58
CA SER A 353 -7.05 -12.50 7.55
C SER A 353 -8.45 -13.09 7.69
N ASP A 354 -8.54 -14.30 8.23
CA ASP A 354 -9.81 -14.94 8.56
C ASP A 354 -10.49 -14.24 9.74
N SER A 355 -11.18 -13.16 9.44
CA SER A 355 -11.96 -12.36 10.37
C SER A 355 -13.38 -12.22 9.85
N GLU A 356 -14.36 -12.56 10.68
CA GLU A 356 -15.79 -12.41 10.34
C GLU A 356 -16.10 -10.98 9.85
N LYS A 357 -15.51 -9.96 10.49
CA LYS A 357 -15.69 -8.57 10.06
C LYS A 357 -15.18 -8.32 8.64
N GLN A 358 -14.02 -8.89 8.26
CA GLN A 358 -13.46 -8.73 6.92
C GLN A 358 -14.30 -9.46 5.88
N TRP A 359 -14.78 -10.68 6.19
CA TRP A 359 -15.73 -11.39 5.33
C TRP A 359 -17.03 -10.61 5.15
N GLN A 360 -17.59 -10.04 6.22
CA GLN A 360 -18.80 -9.20 6.14
C GLN A 360 -18.56 -7.92 5.33
N ASN A 361 -17.40 -7.26 5.46
CA ASN A 361 -17.05 -6.12 4.65
C ASN A 361 -16.99 -6.48 3.15
N SER A 362 -16.37 -7.63 2.82
CA SER A 362 -16.27 -8.10 1.43
C SER A 362 -17.66 -8.47 0.88
N LEU A 363 -18.48 -9.19 1.65
CA LEU A 363 -19.85 -9.56 1.26
C LEU A 363 -20.71 -8.31 1.05
N GLY A 364 -20.58 -7.32 1.92
CA GLY A 364 -21.26 -6.03 1.79
C GLY A 364 -20.94 -5.35 0.46
N ALA A 365 -19.67 -5.28 0.10
CA ALA A 365 -19.22 -4.71 -1.17
C ALA A 365 -19.72 -5.54 -2.37
N ILE A 366 -19.51 -6.85 -2.36
CA ILE A 366 -19.94 -7.74 -3.46
C ILE A 366 -21.47 -7.75 -3.64
N SER A 367 -22.25 -7.46 -2.59
CA SER A 367 -23.70 -7.36 -2.70
C SER A 367 -24.19 -6.36 -3.76
N HIS A 368 -23.38 -5.35 -4.11
CA HIS A 368 -23.70 -4.44 -5.21
C HIS A 368 -23.74 -5.15 -6.57
N LEU A 369 -22.88 -6.14 -6.77
CA LEU A 369 -22.86 -6.95 -7.99
C LEU A 369 -24.03 -7.94 -8.00
N ASP A 370 -24.29 -8.63 -6.88
CA ASP A 370 -25.38 -9.61 -6.77
C ASP A 370 -26.75 -9.01 -7.01
N LYS A 371 -27.04 -7.86 -6.40
CA LYS A 371 -28.32 -7.14 -6.55
C LYS A 371 -28.66 -6.78 -7.99
N LYS A 372 -27.65 -6.61 -8.84
CA LYS A 372 -27.81 -6.27 -10.26
C LYS A 372 -27.44 -7.42 -11.20
N GLU A 373 -27.21 -8.62 -10.65
CA GLU A 373 -26.83 -9.82 -11.40
C GLU A 373 -25.63 -9.61 -12.32
N ILE A 374 -24.68 -8.78 -11.90
CA ILE A 374 -23.45 -8.50 -12.65
C ILE A 374 -22.58 -9.76 -12.68
N PRO A 375 -22.08 -10.20 -13.86
CA PRO A 375 -21.23 -11.36 -13.95
C PRO A 375 -19.86 -11.15 -13.28
N TYR A 376 -19.46 -12.10 -12.42
CA TYR A 376 -18.13 -12.12 -11.83
C TYR A 376 -17.67 -13.54 -11.50
N LEU A 377 -16.35 -13.74 -11.40
CA LEU A 377 -15.69 -14.92 -10.85
C LEU A 377 -14.62 -14.49 -9.85
N MET A 378 -14.27 -15.39 -8.93
CA MET A 378 -13.29 -15.13 -7.89
C MET A 378 -12.24 -16.24 -7.84
N ALA A 379 -10.96 -15.86 -7.85
CA ALA A 379 -9.88 -16.72 -7.39
C ALA A 379 -9.74 -16.57 -5.87
N ALA A 380 -9.27 -17.59 -5.19
CA ALA A 380 -8.78 -17.48 -3.83
C ALA A 380 -7.30 -17.13 -3.84
N GLY A 381 -6.85 -16.30 -2.88
CA GLY A 381 -5.45 -16.02 -2.60
C GLY A 381 -4.99 -16.66 -1.30
N ASN A 382 -3.71 -16.50 -0.95
CA ASN A 382 -3.14 -17.14 0.24
C ASN A 382 -3.74 -16.63 1.56
N HIS A 383 -4.30 -15.43 1.60
CA HIS A 383 -4.99 -14.87 2.76
C HIS A 383 -6.44 -15.37 2.93
N ASP A 384 -7.00 -15.99 1.89
CA ASP A 384 -8.40 -16.46 1.90
C ASP A 384 -8.57 -17.89 2.44
N TYR A 385 -7.46 -18.61 2.70
CA TYR A 385 -7.51 -19.97 3.22
C TYR A 385 -7.42 -19.98 4.74
N ALA A 386 -8.42 -20.60 5.37
CA ALA A 386 -8.45 -20.83 6.81
C ALA A 386 -9.19 -22.13 7.13
N ASP A 387 -9.16 -22.52 8.40
CA ASP A 387 -9.90 -23.70 8.87
C ASP A 387 -11.41 -23.49 8.68
N GLY A 388 -12.08 -24.52 8.18
CA GLY A 388 -13.51 -24.45 7.85
C GLY A 388 -13.84 -23.87 6.48
N ASP A 389 -12.82 -23.59 5.66
CA ASP A 389 -12.95 -23.12 4.26
C ASP A 389 -13.91 -21.92 4.09
N PRO A 390 -13.67 -20.79 4.79
CA PRO A 390 -14.55 -19.62 4.74
C PRO A 390 -14.70 -19.06 3.33
N PHE A 391 -13.67 -19.11 2.49
CA PHE A 391 -13.77 -18.71 1.09
C PHE A 391 -14.83 -19.53 0.35
N LEU A 392 -14.82 -20.86 0.48
CA LEU A 392 -15.83 -21.71 -0.15
C LEU A 392 -17.21 -21.48 0.39
N THR A 393 -17.33 -21.18 1.68
CA THR A 393 -18.62 -20.82 2.32
C THR A 393 -19.22 -19.57 1.70
N HIS A 394 -18.39 -18.55 1.44
CA HIS A 394 -18.86 -17.25 0.95
C HIS A 394 -18.85 -17.12 -0.57
N TYR A 395 -17.83 -17.67 -1.24
CA TYR A 395 -17.54 -17.46 -2.65
C TYR A 395 -17.35 -18.76 -3.44
N GLY A 396 -17.66 -19.90 -2.84
CA GLY A 396 -17.57 -21.20 -3.47
C GLY A 396 -18.64 -21.45 -4.53
N PRO A 397 -18.64 -22.65 -5.16
CA PRO A 397 -19.50 -23.00 -6.28
C PRO A 397 -20.98 -22.77 -6.06
N GLN A 398 -21.48 -22.98 -4.85
CA GLN A 398 -22.91 -22.83 -4.50
C GLN A 398 -23.46 -21.42 -4.83
N ARG A 399 -22.61 -20.40 -4.70
CA ARG A 399 -22.96 -19.00 -5.01
C ARG A 399 -23.27 -18.79 -6.50
N PHE A 400 -22.69 -19.60 -7.37
CA PHE A 400 -22.72 -19.43 -8.82
C PHE A 400 -23.61 -20.40 -9.56
N LEU A 401 -24.14 -21.47 -8.94
CA LEU A 401 -24.88 -22.53 -9.59
C LEU A 401 -26.01 -22.05 -10.52
N ASN A 402 -26.71 -20.98 -10.14
CA ASN A 402 -27.83 -20.44 -10.91
C ASN A 402 -27.41 -19.37 -11.94
N LYS A 403 -26.10 -19.09 -12.07
CA LYS A 403 -25.61 -18.07 -13.00
C LYS A 403 -25.34 -18.71 -14.37
N LYS A 404 -26.00 -18.21 -15.43
CA LYS A 404 -25.92 -18.79 -16.80
C LYS A 404 -24.49 -18.88 -17.34
N TYR A 405 -23.62 -17.95 -16.95
CA TYR A 405 -22.23 -17.94 -17.38
C TYR A 405 -21.37 -18.98 -16.67
N TYR A 406 -21.68 -19.35 -15.45
CA TYR A 406 -20.95 -20.35 -14.66
C TYR A 406 -21.18 -21.75 -15.23
N LYS A 407 -20.12 -22.56 -15.37
CA LYS A 407 -20.16 -23.87 -16.01
C LYS A 407 -19.71 -25.02 -15.12
N GLY A 408 -19.05 -24.71 -14.02
CA GLY A 408 -18.65 -25.72 -13.04
C GLY A 408 -17.36 -25.40 -12.30
N SER A 409 -17.02 -26.29 -11.39
CA SER A 409 -15.81 -26.22 -10.56
C SER A 409 -15.13 -27.57 -10.50
N SER A 410 -13.84 -27.55 -10.07
CA SER A 410 -13.09 -28.74 -9.68
C SER A 410 -13.71 -29.39 -8.42
N HIS A 411 -13.19 -30.58 -8.09
CA HIS A 411 -13.61 -31.27 -6.85
C HIS A 411 -13.22 -30.47 -5.58
N SER A 412 -12.13 -29.72 -5.61
CA SER A 412 -11.74 -28.85 -4.50
C SER A 412 -12.75 -27.71 -4.26
N GLY A 413 -13.51 -27.34 -5.29
CA GLY A 413 -14.40 -26.18 -5.28
C GLY A 413 -13.70 -24.83 -5.49
N TYR A 414 -12.38 -24.78 -5.41
CA TYR A 414 -11.61 -23.54 -5.52
C TYR A 414 -11.30 -23.16 -6.98
N SER A 415 -11.08 -24.13 -7.86
CA SER A 415 -10.97 -23.88 -9.31
C SER A 415 -12.34 -23.93 -9.97
N SER A 416 -12.61 -23.01 -10.90
CA SER A 416 -13.91 -22.89 -11.55
C SER A 416 -13.80 -22.29 -12.95
N TYR A 417 -14.86 -22.40 -13.76
CA TYR A 417 -14.86 -21.75 -15.06
C TYR A 417 -16.22 -21.19 -15.47
N ALA A 418 -16.14 -20.20 -16.33
CA ALA A 418 -17.29 -19.57 -16.96
C ALA A 418 -17.11 -19.48 -18.47
N ILE A 419 -18.23 -19.44 -19.19
CA ILE A 419 -18.27 -19.15 -20.62
C ILE A 419 -19.17 -17.96 -20.84
N THR A 420 -18.68 -16.97 -21.60
CA THR A 420 -19.42 -15.76 -21.89
C THR A 420 -19.19 -15.34 -23.34
N LYS A 421 -20.22 -14.76 -23.97
CA LYS A 421 -20.14 -14.24 -25.35
C LYS A 421 -19.82 -12.76 -25.35
N ALA A 422 -18.82 -12.38 -26.14
CA ALA A 422 -18.50 -10.98 -26.38
C ALA A 422 -17.97 -10.80 -27.81
N GLY A 423 -18.46 -9.75 -28.48
CA GLY A 423 -18.08 -9.51 -29.88
C GLY A 423 -18.36 -10.74 -30.76
N SER A 424 -17.35 -11.16 -31.49
CA SER A 424 -17.41 -12.31 -32.42
C SER A 424 -17.15 -13.65 -31.74
N TYR A 425 -16.80 -13.70 -30.44
CA TYR A 425 -16.27 -14.90 -29.79
C TYR A 425 -17.05 -15.29 -28.54
N GLU A 426 -16.96 -16.56 -28.18
CA GLU A 426 -17.26 -17.07 -26.85
C GLU A 426 -15.96 -17.27 -26.07
N TYR A 427 -15.83 -16.62 -24.93
CA TYR A 427 -14.63 -16.66 -24.10
C TYR A 427 -14.82 -17.66 -22.97
N LEU A 428 -13.79 -18.46 -22.73
CA LEU A 428 -13.62 -19.24 -21.51
C LEU A 428 -12.82 -18.41 -20.48
N ILE A 429 -13.35 -18.26 -19.30
CA ILE A 429 -12.62 -17.72 -18.14
C ILE A 429 -12.38 -18.89 -17.19
N LEU A 430 -11.12 -19.28 -16.98
CA LEU A 430 -10.71 -20.39 -16.14
C LEU A 430 -9.98 -19.86 -14.91
N ILE A 431 -10.56 -20.10 -13.74
CA ILE A 431 -9.91 -19.88 -12.45
C ILE A 431 -9.17 -21.16 -12.07
N VAL A 432 -7.89 -21.05 -11.77
CA VAL A 432 -7.04 -22.14 -11.29
C VAL A 432 -6.51 -21.77 -9.90
N ASP A 433 -6.85 -22.58 -8.93
CA ASP A 433 -6.48 -22.33 -7.56
C ASP A 433 -4.98 -22.54 -7.30
N MET A 434 -4.34 -21.62 -6.56
CA MET A 434 -2.91 -21.69 -6.30
C MET A 434 -2.53 -22.80 -5.30
N LYS A 435 -3.34 -23.00 -4.26
CA LYS A 435 -3.09 -23.98 -3.18
C LYS A 435 -3.37 -25.40 -3.60
N ASN A 436 -4.44 -25.59 -4.38
CA ASN A 436 -4.83 -26.91 -4.91
C ASN A 436 -4.37 -27.13 -6.35
N LEU A 437 -3.42 -26.35 -6.87
CA LEU A 437 -2.98 -26.39 -8.27
C LEU A 437 -2.73 -27.83 -8.75
N HIS A 438 -1.91 -28.59 -8.04
CA HIS A 438 -1.57 -29.97 -8.45
C HIS A 438 -2.77 -30.94 -8.41
N LYS A 439 -3.73 -30.72 -7.50
CA LYS A 439 -4.94 -31.56 -7.40
C LYS A 439 -5.95 -31.25 -8.51
N ASP A 440 -6.02 -29.97 -8.90
CA ASP A 440 -6.99 -29.48 -9.88
C ASP A 440 -6.43 -29.44 -11.31
N LEU A 441 -5.16 -29.85 -11.51
CA LEU A 441 -4.46 -29.74 -12.77
C LEU A 441 -5.15 -30.55 -13.88
N GLU A 442 -5.45 -31.82 -13.61
CA GLU A 442 -6.12 -32.70 -14.57
C GLU A 442 -7.54 -32.26 -14.93
N TRP A 443 -8.26 -31.71 -13.93
CA TRP A 443 -9.57 -31.11 -14.18
C TRP A 443 -9.43 -29.86 -15.07
N SER A 444 -8.46 -29.00 -14.83
CA SER A 444 -8.20 -27.79 -15.61
C SER A 444 -7.83 -28.15 -17.07
N LYS A 445 -6.97 -29.14 -17.29
CA LYS A 445 -6.66 -29.68 -18.64
C LYS A 445 -7.91 -30.18 -19.36
N LYS A 446 -8.74 -30.96 -18.67
CA LYS A 446 -9.99 -31.47 -19.22
C LYS A 446 -10.94 -30.32 -19.62
N VAL A 447 -11.04 -29.26 -18.85
CA VAL A 447 -11.84 -28.06 -19.21
C VAL A 447 -11.27 -27.43 -20.48
N LEU A 448 -9.96 -27.23 -20.56
CA LEU A 448 -9.30 -26.68 -21.75
C LEU A 448 -9.50 -27.55 -22.97
N ASP A 449 -9.34 -28.86 -22.83
CA ASP A 449 -9.53 -29.84 -23.95
C ASP A 449 -10.97 -29.87 -24.47
N GLN A 450 -11.95 -29.69 -23.60
CA GLN A 450 -13.37 -29.63 -23.99
C GLN A 450 -13.74 -28.32 -24.70
N HIS A 451 -12.93 -27.27 -24.56
CA HIS A 451 -13.21 -25.93 -25.07
C HIS A 451 -12.07 -25.36 -25.93
N LYS A 452 -11.43 -26.20 -26.74
CA LYS A 452 -10.30 -25.82 -27.64
C LYS A 452 -10.64 -24.70 -28.63
N ASP A 453 -11.92 -24.50 -28.90
CA ASP A 453 -12.46 -23.50 -29.83
C ASP A 453 -12.69 -22.12 -29.18
N LYS A 454 -12.45 -21.99 -27.87
CA LYS A 454 -12.79 -20.73 -27.12
C LYS A 454 -11.54 -20.00 -26.68
N PRO A 455 -11.35 -18.72 -27.09
CA PRO A 455 -10.31 -17.89 -26.51
C PRO A 455 -10.43 -17.91 -24.98
N THR A 456 -9.30 -18.23 -24.32
CA THR A 456 -9.29 -18.48 -22.87
C THR A 456 -8.44 -17.46 -22.11
N ILE A 457 -9.04 -16.87 -21.08
CA ILE A 457 -8.37 -16.10 -20.03
C ILE A 457 -8.22 -17.00 -18.81
N LEU A 458 -6.99 -17.31 -18.42
CA LEU A 458 -6.68 -18.09 -17.23
C LEU A 458 -6.30 -17.15 -16.10
N VAL A 459 -6.93 -17.30 -14.93
CA VAL A 459 -6.65 -16.51 -13.75
C VAL A 459 -6.23 -17.44 -12.61
N SER A 460 -5.12 -17.14 -11.99
CA SER A 460 -4.68 -17.78 -10.74
C SER A 460 -4.04 -16.70 -9.88
N HIS A 461 -4.08 -16.87 -8.57
CA HIS A 461 -3.52 -15.84 -7.70
C HIS A 461 -2.00 -15.70 -7.85
N ASP A 462 -1.27 -16.75 -8.19
CA ASP A 462 0.19 -16.82 -8.27
C ASP A 462 0.68 -17.33 -9.63
N ILE A 463 1.10 -16.43 -10.55
CA ILE A 463 1.65 -16.79 -11.87
C ILE A 463 2.98 -16.10 -12.15
N ILE A 464 3.01 -14.76 -12.15
CA ILE A 464 4.21 -13.96 -12.40
C ILE A 464 4.43 -12.95 -11.27
N PHE A 465 5.68 -12.55 -11.09
CA PHE A 465 6.07 -11.50 -10.13
C PHE A 465 6.97 -10.46 -10.82
N PRO A 466 7.02 -9.21 -10.30
CA PRO A 466 7.87 -8.18 -10.84
C PRO A 466 9.30 -8.38 -10.33
N LYS A 467 10.27 -8.14 -11.19
CA LYS A 467 11.69 -8.09 -10.85
C LYS A 467 12.33 -6.88 -11.51
N ILE A 468 13.11 -6.13 -10.78
CA ILE A 468 13.89 -5.03 -11.36
C ILE A 468 15.16 -5.63 -11.99
N LYS A 469 15.37 -5.29 -13.26
CA LYS A 469 16.57 -5.62 -14.02
C LYS A 469 16.90 -4.45 -14.95
N ASP A 470 18.13 -3.93 -14.85
CA ASP A 470 18.60 -2.80 -15.67
C ASP A 470 17.61 -1.61 -15.59
N ASP A 471 17.21 -1.22 -14.36
CA ASP A 471 16.24 -0.16 -14.03
C ASP A 471 14.85 -0.30 -14.69
N LYS A 472 14.51 -1.51 -15.13
CA LYS A 472 13.21 -1.83 -15.70
C LYS A 472 12.51 -2.93 -14.92
N THR A 473 11.20 -2.79 -14.75
CA THR A 473 10.37 -3.86 -14.21
C THR A 473 10.14 -4.92 -15.28
N ILE A 474 10.64 -6.13 -15.05
CA ILE A 474 10.38 -7.30 -15.88
C ILE A 474 9.47 -8.29 -15.15
N ALA A 475 8.67 -9.02 -15.90
CA ALA A 475 7.81 -10.08 -15.36
C ALA A 475 8.54 -11.44 -15.40
N VAL A 476 8.55 -12.14 -14.26
CA VAL A 476 9.18 -13.47 -14.10
C VAL A 476 8.15 -14.45 -13.57
N GLU A 477 8.17 -15.70 -14.06
CA GLU A 477 7.27 -16.76 -13.56
C GLU A 477 7.66 -17.22 -12.16
N SER A 478 6.67 -17.34 -11.30
CA SER A 478 6.78 -18.00 -10.00
C SER A 478 6.92 -19.53 -10.17
N SER A 479 7.03 -20.26 -9.07
CA SER A 479 7.02 -21.73 -9.11
C SER A 479 5.69 -22.27 -9.63
N ASN A 480 4.56 -21.76 -9.13
CA ASN A 480 3.23 -22.10 -9.63
C ASN A 480 3.04 -21.64 -11.07
N GLY A 481 3.55 -20.45 -11.40
CA GLY A 481 3.49 -19.91 -12.75
C GLY A 481 4.19 -20.78 -13.79
N ARG A 482 5.32 -21.40 -13.45
CA ARG A 482 5.98 -22.38 -14.33
C ARG A 482 5.12 -23.62 -14.54
N VAL A 483 4.52 -24.18 -13.49
CA VAL A 483 3.60 -25.32 -13.62
C VAL A 483 2.39 -24.96 -14.48
N ILE A 484 1.76 -23.81 -14.24
CA ILE A 484 0.63 -23.31 -15.03
C ILE A 484 1.05 -23.12 -16.50
N TRP A 485 2.23 -22.53 -16.74
CA TRP A 485 2.74 -22.38 -18.10
C TRP A 485 2.95 -23.72 -18.81
N ASP A 486 3.68 -24.64 -18.19
CA ASP A 486 4.05 -25.90 -18.82
C ASP A 486 2.86 -26.85 -19.03
N GLU A 487 1.91 -26.84 -18.09
CA GLU A 487 0.82 -27.82 -18.08
C GLU A 487 -0.51 -27.29 -18.66
N LEU A 488 -0.77 -25.97 -18.55
CA LEU A 488 -2.07 -25.39 -18.90
C LEU A 488 -2.01 -24.34 -20.01
N VAL A 489 -0.85 -23.77 -20.32
CA VAL A 489 -0.76 -22.64 -21.28
C VAL A 489 0.02 -22.99 -22.52
N LYS A 490 1.21 -23.55 -22.36
CA LYS A 490 2.18 -23.77 -23.44
C LYS A 490 1.61 -24.51 -24.63
N ASP A 491 0.87 -25.59 -24.40
CA ASP A 491 0.32 -26.48 -25.41
C ASP A 491 -1.20 -26.32 -25.63
N HIS A 492 -1.84 -25.42 -24.88
CA HIS A 492 -3.26 -25.06 -25.04
C HIS A 492 -3.39 -23.74 -25.80
N ASN A 493 -3.37 -23.83 -27.13
CA ASN A 493 -3.30 -22.65 -28.01
C ASN A 493 -4.43 -21.62 -27.78
N GLN A 494 -5.58 -22.04 -27.27
CA GLN A 494 -6.71 -21.15 -26.96
C GLN A 494 -6.43 -20.23 -25.78
N VAL A 495 -5.47 -20.53 -24.89
CA VAL A 495 -5.09 -19.63 -23.80
C VAL A 495 -4.26 -18.48 -24.37
N PHE A 496 -4.81 -17.27 -24.31
CA PHE A 496 -4.17 -16.07 -24.86
C PHE A 496 -3.79 -15.05 -23.78
N MET A 497 -4.32 -15.19 -22.58
CA MET A 497 -4.05 -14.27 -21.47
C MET A 497 -4.03 -15.03 -20.14
N THR A 498 -3.07 -14.69 -19.29
CA THR A 498 -3.06 -15.07 -17.87
C THR A 498 -3.02 -13.84 -17.00
N VAL A 499 -3.73 -13.86 -15.86
CA VAL A 499 -3.80 -12.73 -14.93
C VAL A 499 -3.65 -13.23 -13.50
N ASN A 500 -2.88 -12.49 -12.70
CA ASN A 500 -2.67 -12.80 -11.29
C ASN A 500 -2.54 -11.58 -10.39
N GLY A 501 -2.62 -11.81 -9.07
CA GLY A 501 -2.33 -10.92 -7.96
C GLY A 501 -1.11 -11.38 -7.17
N HIS A 502 -1.22 -11.44 -5.84
CA HIS A 502 -0.26 -11.98 -4.88
C HIS A 502 0.99 -11.12 -4.70
N TYR A 503 1.83 -11.02 -5.71
CA TYR A 503 3.09 -10.27 -5.62
C TYR A 503 2.82 -8.77 -5.73
N TYR A 504 3.52 -8.00 -4.90
CA TYR A 504 3.36 -6.55 -4.86
C TYR A 504 3.83 -5.89 -6.15
N GLY A 505 2.99 -5.02 -6.70
CA GLY A 505 3.30 -4.25 -7.90
C GLY A 505 2.56 -4.72 -9.15
N ILE A 506 3.04 -4.26 -10.26
CA ILE A 506 2.45 -4.47 -11.59
C ILE A 506 3.52 -4.89 -12.58
N ALA A 507 3.21 -5.83 -13.43
CA ALA A 507 4.10 -6.25 -14.51
C ALA A 507 3.27 -6.90 -15.62
N HIS A 508 3.75 -6.83 -16.84
CA HIS A 508 3.23 -7.64 -17.91
C HIS A 508 4.35 -8.11 -18.84
N ARG A 509 4.09 -9.16 -19.55
CA ARG A 509 4.92 -9.62 -20.67
C ARG A 509 4.09 -10.35 -21.70
N VAL A 510 4.63 -10.48 -22.89
CA VAL A 510 4.11 -11.36 -23.94
C VAL A 510 5.10 -12.50 -24.13
N LYS A 511 4.61 -13.73 -24.05
CA LYS A 511 5.40 -14.97 -24.21
C LYS A 511 4.76 -15.86 -25.25
N GLN A 512 5.53 -16.47 -26.12
CA GLN A 512 5.01 -17.35 -27.15
C GLN A 512 4.79 -18.77 -26.62
N ASN A 513 3.64 -19.34 -26.97
CA ASN A 513 3.30 -20.74 -26.71
C ASN A 513 3.96 -21.69 -27.72
N SER A 514 3.74 -23.02 -27.63
CA SER A 514 4.31 -24.02 -28.54
C SER A 514 3.89 -23.85 -30.00
N ALA A 515 2.73 -23.24 -30.25
CA ALA A 515 2.24 -22.92 -31.58
C ALA A 515 2.82 -21.61 -32.17
N GLY A 516 3.73 -20.93 -31.44
CA GLY A 516 4.30 -19.64 -31.80
C GLY A 516 3.34 -18.46 -31.65
N ASN A 517 2.23 -18.64 -30.94
CA ASN A 517 1.25 -17.60 -30.73
C ASN A 517 1.47 -16.87 -29.38
N ASP A 518 1.22 -15.58 -29.40
CA ASP A 518 1.41 -14.72 -28.23
C ASP A 518 0.41 -15.02 -27.11
N VAL A 519 0.92 -15.07 -25.89
CA VAL A 519 0.17 -15.14 -24.63
C VAL A 519 0.57 -13.96 -23.74
N ILE A 520 -0.41 -13.17 -23.35
CA ILE A 520 -0.22 -12.03 -22.44
C ILE A 520 -0.23 -12.57 -21.01
N GLN A 521 0.83 -12.32 -20.24
CA GLN A 521 0.86 -12.58 -18.81
C GLN A 521 0.86 -11.26 -18.07
N MET A 522 -0.08 -11.06 -17.12
CA MET A 522 -0.30 -9.78 -16.44
C MET A 522 -0.47 -9.98 -14.95
N LEU A 523 0.32 -9.24 -14.17
CA LEU A 523 0.18 -9.06 -12.73
C LEU A 523 -0.51 -7.73 -12.46
N VAL A 524 -1.52 -7.74 -11.59
CA VAL A 524 -2.25 -6.55 -11.16
C VAL A 524 -2.42 -6.59 -9.64
N ASN A 525 -1.52 -5.92 -8.90
CA ASN A 525 -1.62 -5.82 -7.45
C ASN A 525 -1.13 -4.46 -6.97
N TYR A 526 -1.97 -3.75 -6.25
CA TYR A 526 -1.74 -2.40 -5.74
C TYR A 526 -1.84 -2.34 -4.21
N GLN A 527 -2.01 -3.46 -3.53
CA GLN A 527 -2.34 -3.52 -2.09
C GLN A 527 -1.31 -2.87 -1.16
N THR A 528 -0.06 -2.68 -1.62
CA THR A 528 1.00 -2.02 -0.86
C THR A 528 1.07 -0.52 -1.09
N ASN A 529 0.28 0.00 -2.02
CA ASN A 529 0.16 1.43 -2.22
C ASN A 529 -0.72 2.04 -1.14
N TYR A 530 -0.60 3.36 -0.99
CA TYR A 530 -1.38 4.06 0.02
C TYR A 530 -2.87 3.71 -0.08
N ARG A 531 -3.59 3.74 1.03
CA ARG A 531 -4.98 3.29 1.17
C ARG A 531 -5.21 1.84 0.73
N GLY A 532 -4.16 1.00 0.73
CA GLY A 532 -4.27 -0.40 0.29
C GLY A 532 -4.52 -0.55 -1.21
N GLY A 533 -4.10 0.41 -2.04
CA GLY A 533 -4.22 0.40 -3.50
C GLY A 533 -5.23 1.36 -4.07
N ASN A 534 -5.71 2.34 -3.29
CA ASN A 534 -6.49 3.50 -3.74
C ASN A 534 -7.67 3.22 -4.67
N GLY A 535 -8.19 1.99 -4.65
CA GLY A 535 -9.37 1.57 -5.43
C GLY A 535 -9.13 1.34 -6.92
N TRP A 536 -7.88 1.14 -7.37
CA TRP A 536 -7.61 0.90 -8.79
C TRP A 536 -8.13 -0.46 -9.26
N LEU A 537 -8.70 -0.43 -10.47
CA LEU A 537 -9.23 -1.57 -11.23
C LEU A 537 -8.49 -1.65 -12.56
N ARG A 538 -8.29 -2.86 -13.09
CA ARG A 538 -7.73 -3.06 -14.42
C ARG A 538 -8.83 -3.36 -15.43
N LEU A 539 -8.98 -2.51 -16.44
CA LEU A 539 -9.86 -2.72 -17.59
C LEU A 539 -9.04 -3.06 -18.82
N VAL A 540 -9.51 -4.02 -19.59
CA VAL A 540 -8.94 -4.39 -20.88
C VAL A 540 -10.04 -4.27 -21.93
N GLU A 541 -9.93 -3.25 -22.79
CA GLU A 541 -10.85 -3.02 -23.90
C GLU A 541 -10.41 -3.82 -25.13
N PHE A 542 -11.32 -4.54 -25.71
CA PHE A 542 -11.15 -5.33 -26.93
C PHE A 542 -11.76 -4.58 -28.12
N ASP A 543 -10.92 -4.14 -29.06
CA ASP A 543 -11.32 -3.51 -30.33
C ASP A 543 -11.01 -4.46 -31.49
N GLU A 544 -11.94 -5.39 -31.76
CA GLU A 544 -11.79 -6.37 -32.84
C GLU A 544 -11.67 -5.71 -34.23
N LYS A 545 -12.26 -4.53 -34.41
CA LYS A 545 -12.21 -3.83 -35.70
C LYS A 545 -10.83 -3.26 -35.99
N LYS A 546 -10.17 -2.73 -34.94
CA LYS A 546 -8.82 -2.16 -35.06
C LYS A 546 -7.72 -3.16 -34.79
N ASN A 547 -8.05 -4.36 -34.38
CA ASN A 547 -7.11 -5.39 -33.94
C ASN A 547 -6.21 -4.89 -32.80
N VAL A 548 -6.82 -4.43 -31.68
CA VAL A 548 -6.12 -3.80 -30.57
C VAL A 548 -6.73 -4.23 -29.25
N LEU A 549 -5.86 -4.48 -28.26
CA LEU A 549 -6.19 -4.51 -26.83
C LEU A 549 -5.70 -3.22 -26.17
N LEU A 550 -6.57 -2.57 -25.40
CA LEU A 550 -6.26 -1.34 -24.67
C LEU A 550 -6.38 -1.61 -23.17
N PHE A 551 -5.28 -1.46 -22.47
CA PHE A 551 -5.20 -1.68 -21.02
C PHE A 551 -5.27 -0.34 -20.28
N ARG A 552 -6.09 -0.26 -19.23
CA ARG A 552 -6.26 0.93 -18.40
C ARG A 552 -6.37 0.55 -16.94
N THR A 553 -5.72 1.34 -16.09
CA THR A 553 -5.88 1.27 -14.64
C THR A 553 -6.66 2.48 -14.17
N TYR A 554 -7.79 2.27 -13.50
CA TYR A 554 -8.74 3.31 -13.12
C TYR A 554 -9.23 3.12 -11.68
N SER A 555 -9.36 4.21 -10.95
CA SER A 555 -9.96 4.24 -9.62
C SER A 555 -11.29 4.99 -9.62
N PRO A 556 -12.42 4.30 -9.39
CA PRO A 556 -13.68 4.97 -9.14
C PRO A 556 -13.68 5.76 -7.83
N PHE A 557 -13.01 5.26 -6.82
CA PHE A 557 -12.90 5.92 -5.52
C PHE A 557 -12.27 7.32 -5.66
N VAL A 558 -11.13 7.40 -6.34
CA VAL A 558 -10.49 8.69 -6.61
C VAL A 558 -11.33 9.58 -7.52
N ASP A 559 -12.04 9.02 -8.50
CA ASP A 559 -12.90 9.82 -9.38
C ASP A 559 -14.06 10.47 -8.63
N GLU A 560 -14.61 9.80 -7.61
CA GLU A 560 -15.69 10.28 -6.75
C GLU A 560 -15.23 11.26 -5.66
N MET A 561 -13.94 11.29 -5.31
CA MET A 561 -13.41 12.21 -4.29
C MET A 561 -13.61 13.66 -4.66
N SER A 562 -13.95 14.49 -3.68
CA SER A 562 -14.00 15.95 -3.84
C SER A 562 -12.59 16.52 -4.04
N LYS A 563 -12.50 17.71 -4.65
CA LYS A 563 -11.21 18.40 -4.85
C LYS A 563 -10.49 18.74 -3.54
N LYS A 564 -11.21 18.81 -2.41
CA LYS A 564 -10.62 19.10 -1.08
C LYS A 564 -9.99 17.87 -0.44
N GLU A 565 -10.49 16.68 -0.80
CA GLU A 565 -10.03 15.41 -0.27
C GLU A 565 -8.88 14.82 -1.08
N LYS A 566 -8.72 15.25 -2.35
CA LYS A 566 -7.65 14.78 -3.23
C LYS A 566 -6.31 15.34 -2.81
N SER A 567 -5.36 14.46 -2.60
CA SER A 567 -3.94 14.79 -2.61
C SER A 567 -3.40 14.86 -4.04
N TYR A 568 -2.18 15.32 -4.22
CA TYR A 568 -1.56 15.45 -5.54
C TYR A 568 -1.32 14.09 -6.24
N ILE A 569 -1.23 13.00 -5.49
CA ILE A 569 -1.07 11.62 -6.01
C ILE A 569 -2.40 10.88 -6.22
N ASP A 570 -3.53 11.49 -5.95
CA ASP A 570 -4.84 10.89 -6.20
C ASP A 570 -5.18 10.95 -7.69
N TYR A 571 -4.59 10.03 -8.46
CA TYR A 571 -4.89 9.86 -9.88
C TYR A 571 -6.04 8.88 -10.07
N LYS A 572 -7.02 9.27 -10.86
CA LYS A 572 -8.10 8.36 -11.25
C LYS A 572 -7.68 7.37 -12.35
N PHE A 573 -6.68 7.71 -13.16
CA PHE A 573 -6.04 6.81 -14.13
C PHE A 573 -4.55 6.78 -13.84
N LEU A 574 -3.99 5.58 -13.74
CA LEU A 574 -2.55 5.40 -13.73
C LEU A 574 -2.02 5.31 -15.15
N THR A 575 -0.84 5.89 -15.39
CA THR A 575 -0.09 5.87 -16.65
C THR A 575 1.15 4.97 -16.53
N GLY A 576 2.04 4.99 -17.51
CA GLY A 576 3.21 4.13 -17.55
C GLY A 576 2.94 2.76 -18.21
N GLU A 577 4.04 2.10 -18.58
CA GLU A 577 4.02 0.93 -19.46
C GLU A 577 3.27 -0.29 -18.92
N ASN A 578 3.14 -0.42 -17.60
CA ASN A 578 2.41 -1.53 -16.98
C ASN A 578 0.99 -1.15 -16.52
N ASN A 579 0.61 0.13 -16.58
CA ASN A 579 -0.68 0.63 -16.13
C ASN A 579 -1.62 0.98 -17.28
N SER A 580 -1.09 1.68 -18.30
CA SER A 580 -1.86 2.13 -19.45
C SER A 580 -1.06 1.91 -20.72
N PHE A 581 -1.42 0.87 -21.45
CA PHE A 581 -0.69 0.47 -22.66
C PHE A 581 -1.63 -0.14 -23.70
N LYS A 582 -1.10 -0.31 -24.89
CA LYS A 582 -1.78 -0.86 -26.05
C LYS A 582 -0.98 -2.01 -26.61
N LEU A 583 -1.67 -3.10 -27.01
CA LEU A 583 -1.09 -4.19 -27.78
C LEU A 583 -1.84 -4.32 -29.10
N ASP A 584 -1.10 -4.43 -30.21
CA ASP A 584 -1.67 -4.81 -31.48
C ASP A 584 -2.03 -6.30 -31.42
N TRP A 585 -3.27 -6.66 -31.78
CA TRP A 585 -3.82 -7.98 -31.54
C TRP A 585 -4.75 -8.41 -32.67
N ASP A 586 -4.23 -9.17 -33.61
CA ASP A 586 -5.05 -9.70 -34.70
C ASP A 586 -5.95 -10.84 -34.18
N PHE A 587 -7.17 -10.48 -33.80
CA PHE A 587 -8.14 -11.41 -33.23
C PHE A 587 -8.44 -12.60 -34.15
N LYS A 588 -8.60 -12.34 -35.44
CA LYS A 588 -8.92 -13.42 -36.41
C LYS A 588 -7.78 -14.40 -36.55
N LYS A 589 -6.55 -13.93 -36.60
CA LYS A 589 -5.34 -14.77 -36.66
C LYS A 589 -5.18 -15.51 -35.34
N ARG A 590 -5.21 -14.79 -34.21
CA ARG A 590 -4.91 -15.36 -32.89
C ARG A 590 -5.96 -16.35 -32.40
N PHE A 591 -7.23 -16.14 -32.73
CA PHE A 591 -8.36 -16.99 -32.31
C PHE A 591 -8.85 -17.94 -33.41
N ASN A 592 -8.01 -18.17 -34.43
CA ASN A 592 -8.26 -19.21 -35.43
C ASN A 592 -7.69 -20.56 -34.95
N PHE A 593 -8.44 -21.23 -34.11
CA PHE A 593 -8.04 -22.53 -33.55
C PHE A 593 -8.34 -23.69 -34.51
N LYS A 594 -8.79 -23.43 -35.75
CA LYS A 594 -9.00 -24.44 -36.78
C LYS A 594 -7.68 -24.76 -37.49
N ALA A 595 -7.27 -26.02 -37.40
CA ALA A 595 -6.22 -26.65 -38.15
C ALA A 595 -4.79 -26.56 -37.59
N GLU A 596 -4.51 -27.33 -36.56
CA GLU A 596 -3.29 -28.13 -36.55
C GLU A 596 -3.73 -29.58 -36.79
N LYS A 597 -3.90 -29.94 -38.08
CA LYS A 597 -3.83 -31.35 -38.48
C LYS A 597 -2.41 -31.82 -38.16
N SER A 598 -2.32 -32.83 -37.31
CA SER A 598 -1.10 -33.53 -37.01
C SER A 598 -0.31 -33.83 -38.28
N ASN A 599 0.78 -33.13 -38.50
CA ASN A 599 1.89 -33.64 -39.28
C ASN A 599 2.67 -34.61 -38.38
N SER A 600 2.08 -35.78 -38.10
CA SER A 600 2.85 -36.93 -37.73
C SER A 600 3.54 -37.43 -39.02
N PRO A 601 4.89 -37.48 -39.06
CA PRO A 601 5.55 -38.17 -40.17
C PRO A 601 5.11 -39.62 -40.09
N GLY A 602 4.46 -40.09 -41.17
CA GLY A 602 4.13 -41.49 -41.31
C GLY A 602 5.40 -42.31 -41.17
N VAL A 603 5.42 -43.20 -40.20
CA VAL A 603 6.36 -44.32 -40.18
C VAL A 603 5.90 -45.20 -41.31
N SER A 604 6.64 -45.19 -42.42
CA SER A 604 6.53 -46.19 -43.45
C SER A 604 7.13 -47.50 -42.93
N ASP A 605 6.37 -48.57 -43.07
CA ASP A 605 6.75 -49.98 -42.82
C ASP A 605 8.11 -50.37 -43.37
#